data_d98ad2a49d8b0a9569a1fc6d3f7eafb7
#
_entry.id   d98ad2a49d8b0a9569a1fc6d3f7eafb7
#
_cell.length_a   1.000
_cell.length_b   1.000
_cell.length_c   1.000
_cell.angle_alpha   90.00
_cell.angle_beta   90.00
_cell.angle_gamma   90.00
#
_symmetry.space_group_name_H-M   'P 1'
#
loop_
_entity.id
_entity.type
_entity.pdbx_description
1 polymer ?
#
loop_
_entity_poly.entity_id
_entity_poly.type
_entity_poly.pdbx_seq_one_letter_code
_entity_poly.pdbx_strand_id
1 'polypeptide(L)'
;PLRRQRQMCIRDRNNMMQYIAPQDLKSFGLIPEIIGRLPVLTYLNPLDRNALRAILTEPKNSIIKQYIKLFEMDGIKLTFEDAVFEYIVDKAVEYKLGARGLRSIVETIMMDVMFEIPSEDKKEYKVTLDYAKMQLEKANMARLQTA
;
A
#
# COMPACT_ATOMS: atom_id res chain seq x y z
N PRO A 1 -16.84 25.05 27.59
CA PRO A 1 -17.23 23.66 27.39
C PRO A 1 -17.18 23.25 25.91
N LEU A 2 -17.65 24.09 24.96
CA LEU A 2 -17.70 23.79 23.50
C LEU A 2 -16.32 23.57 22.85
N ARG A 3 -15.26 24.21 23.33
CA ARG A 3 -13.89 24.02 22.83
C ARG A 3 -13.32 22.64 23.16
N ARG A 4 -13.67 22.10 24.33
CA ARG A 4 -13.24 20.76 24.77
C ARG A 4 -13.95 19.64 23.95
N GLN A 5 -15.21 19.84 23.64
CA GLN A 5 -15.99 18.94 22.77
C GLN A 5 -15.46 18.94 21.34
N ARG A 6 -15.08 20.13 20.77
CA ARG A 6 -14.46 20.20 19.43
C ARG A 6 -13.10 19.50 19.36
N GLN A 7 -12.26 19.63 20.39
CA GLN A 7 -10.97 18.91 20.43
C GLN A 7 -11.13 17.41 20.61
N MET A 8 -12.15 16.97 21.36
CA MET A 8 -12.51 15.55 21.49
C MET A 8 -12.99 14.98 20.13
N CYS A 9 -13.87 15.70 19.42
CA CYS A 9 -14.34 15.30 18.09
C CYS A 9 -13.22 15.21 17.03
N ILE A 10 -12.17 16.02 17.13
CA ILE A 10 -11.07 15.99 16.16
C ILE A 10 -10.12 14.81 16.45
N ARG A 11 -9.87 14.50 17.72
CA ARG A 11 -9.05 13.34 18.12
C ARG A 11 -9.72 12.01 17.82
N ASP A 12 -11.05 11.93 17.99
CA ASP A 12 -11.81 10.71 17.78
C ASP A 12 -12.21 10.46 16.32
N ARG A 13 -11.97 11.43 15.44
CA ARG A 13 -12.35 11.31 14.02
C ARG A 13 -11.72 10.11 13.31
N ASN A 14 -10.52 9.72 13.71
CA ASN A 14 -9.82 8.55 13.19
C ASN A 14 -10.31 7.23 13.80
N ASN A 15 -10.99 7.29 14.96
CA ASN A 15 -11.49 6.13 15.70
C ASN A 15 -13.02 6.05 15.76
N MET A 16 -13.73 6.89 14.99
CA MET A 16 -15.21 6.88 15.00
C MET A 16 -15.81 5.54 14.57
N MET A 17 -15.11 4.80 13.74
CA MET A 17 -15.56 3.49 13.24
C MET A 17 -15.69 2.44 14.35
N GLN A 18 -15.03 2.59 15.50
CA GLN A 18 -15.18 1.69 16.64
C GLN A 18 -16.57 1.73 17.28
N TYR A 19 -17.33 2.81 17.07
CA TYR A 19 -18.68 3.01 17.61
C TYR A 19 -19.77 2.69 16.60
N ILE A 20 -19.43 2.08 15.48
CA ILE A 20 -20.40 1.78 14.40
C ILE A 20 -21.50 0.87 14.91
N ALA A 21 -22.76 1.26 14.69
CA ALA A 21 -23.94 0.51 15.07
C ALA A 21 -24.77 0.11 13.84
N PRO A 22 -25.63 -0.91 13.93
CA PRO A 22 -26.51 -1.32 12.82
C PRO A 22 -27.39 -0.19 12.30
N GLN A 23 -27.75 0.77 13.16
CA GLN A 23 -28.54 1.95 12.78
C GLN A 23 -27.79 2.88 11.83
N ASP A 24 -26.47 3.00 11.97
CA ASP A 24 -25.62 3.82 11.10
C ASP A 24 -25.57 3.24 9.69
N LEU A 25 -25.52 1.90 9.58
CA LEU A 25 -25.58 1.21 8.29
C LEU A 25 -26.92 1.42 7.59
N LYS A 26 -28.02 1.45 8.35
CA LYS A 26 -29.35 1.78 7.82
C LYS A 26 -29.40 3.23 7.33
N SER A 27 -28.84 4.17 8.09
CA SER A 27 -28.76 5.59 7.73
C SER A 27 -27.87 5.81 6.49
N PHE A 28 -26.86 4.97 6.29
CA PHE A 28 -26.00 4.98 5.12
C PHE A 28 -26.70 4.46 3.85
N GLY A 29 -27.81 3.73 4.00
CA GLY A 29 -28.62 3.23 2.86
C GLY A 29 -28.60 1.70 2.67
N LEU A 30 -28.03 0.95 3.62
CA LEU A 30 -28.14 -0.51 3.56
C LEU A 30 -29.56 -0.96 3.94
N ILE A 31 -30.08 -1.92 3.17
CA ILE A 31 -31.42 -2.47 3.42
C ILE A 31 -31.43 -3.32 4.71
N PRO A 32 -32.52 -3.26 5.49
CA PRO A 32 -32.63 -3.93 6.78
C PRO A 32 -32.39 -5.44 6.71
N GLU A 33 -32.77 -6.10 5.63
CA GLU A 33 -32.61 -7.54 5.43
C GLU A 33 -31.15 -7.95 5.37
N ILE A 34 -30.27 -7.12 4.77
CA ILE A 34 -28.82 -7.36 4.75
C ILE A 34 -28.23 -7.13 6.14
N ILE A 35 -28.64 -6.04 6.81
CA ILE A 35 -28.15 -5.72 8.16
C ILE A 35 -28.48 -6.84 9.12
N GLY A 36 -29.72 -7.41 9.05
CA GLY A 36 -30.14 -8.54 9.89
C GLY A 36 -29.33 -9.83 9.65
N ARG A 37 -28.66 -9.96 8.50
CA ARG A 37 -27.78 -11.10 8.18
C ARG A 37 -26.32 -10.86 8.56
N LEU A 38 -25.97 -9.67 9.02
CA LEU A 38 -24.61 -9.32 9.50
C LEU A 38 -24.58 -9.40 11.03
N PRO A 39 -24.28 -10.59 11.61
CA PRO A 39 -24.37 -10.79 13.06
C PRO A 39 -23.27 -10.06 13.83
N VAL A 40 -22.16 -9.72 13.16
CA VAL A 40 -21.01 -9.06 13.76
C VAL A 40 -20.60 -7.87 12.91
N LEU A 41 -20.54 -6.71 13.55
CA LEU A 41 -19.94 -5.49 12.97
C LEU A 41 -18.56 -5.30 13.59
N THR A 42 -17.57 -5.05 12.74
CA THR A 42 -16.21 -4.76 13.19
C THR A 42 -15.63 -3.63 12.33
N TYR A 43 -14.53 -3.09 12.77
CA TYR A 43 -13.84 -2.00 12.08
C TYR A 43 -12.35 -2.33 11.95
N LEU A 44 -11.70 -1.66 11.01
CA LEU A 44 -10.26 -1.73 10.81
C LEU A 44 -9.66 -0.35 11.09
N ASN A 45 -8.57 -0.34 11.85
CA ASN A 45 -7.80 0.88 12.04
C ASN A 45 -7.06 1.26 10.76
N PRO A 46 -6.89 2.56 10.48
CA PRO A 46 -6.04 3.00 9.39
C PRO A 46 -4.60 2.49 9.59
N LEU A 47 -3.97 2.09 8.51
CA LEU A 47 -2.59 1.62 8.55
C LEU A 47 -1.65 2.79 8.80
N ASP A 48 -0.79 2.65 9.78
CA ASP A 48 0.31 3.57 10.02
C ASP A 48 1.52 3.24 9.12
N ARG A 49 2.52 4.12 9.14
CA ARG A 49 3.75 3.97 8.36
C ARG A 49 4.49 2.67 8.67
N ASN A 50 4.56 2.29 9.95
CA ASN A 50 5.25 1.10 10.40
C ASN A 50 4.53 -0.18 9.92
N ALA A 51 3.20 -0.17 9.99
CA ALA A 51 2.39 -1.28 9.47
C ALA A 51 2.54 -1.44 7.96
N LEU A 52 2.59 -0.35 7.19
CA LEU A 52 2.82 -0.39 5.74
C LEU A 52 4.21 -0.97 5.42
N ARG A 53 5.25 -0.61 6.18
CA ARG A 53 6.58 -1.17 6.03
C ARG A 53 6.61 -2.67 6.38
N ALA A 54 5.98 -3.06 7.48
CA ALA A 54 5.86 -4.45 7.88
C ALA A 54 5.16 -5.30 6.80
N ILE A 55 4.09 -4.79 6.19
CA ILE A 55 3.37 -5.46 5.08
C ILE A 55 4.29 -5.74 3.89
N LEU A 56 5.24 -4.85 3.59
CA LEU A 56 6.17 -5.04 2.47
C LEU A 56 7.17 -6.18 2.72
N THR A 57 7.62 -6.36 3.97
CA THR A 57 8.80 -7.17 4.28
C THR A 57 8.54 -8.42 5.12
N GLU A 58 7.64 -8.35 6.11
CA GLU A 58 7.48 -9.41 7.11
C GLU A 58 6.72 -10.65 6.62
N PRO A 59 5.57 -10.56 5.91
CA PRO A 59 4.78 -11.72 5.56
C PRO A 59 5.59 -12.77 4.78
N LYS A 60 5.22 -14.04 4.93
CA LYS A 60 5.83 -15.14 4.17
C LYS A 60 5.75 -14.90 2.66
N ASN A 61 4.61 -14.39 2.19
CA ASN A 61 4.34 -14.02 0.81
C ASN A 61 4.32 -12.50 0.64
N SER A 62 5.28 -11.76 1.24
CA SER A 62 5.37 -10.33 1.00
C SER A 62 5.66 -10.06 -0.48
N ILE A 63 5.21 -8.90 -0.96
CA ILE A 63 5.36 -8.50 -2.37
C ILE A 63 6.83 -8.56 -2.79
N ILE A 64 7.72 -8.04 -1.95
CA ILE A 64 9.18 -8.04 -2.20
C ILE A 64 9.73 -9.46 -2.31
N LYS A 65 9.33 -10.39 -1.42
CA LYS A 65 9.77 -11.78 -1.46
C LYS A 65 9.27 -12.52 -2.71
N GLN A 66 8.08 -12.16 -3.21
CA GLN A 66 7.57 -12.71 -4.46
C GLN A 66 8.47 -12.32 -5.65
N TYR A 67 8.88 -11.04 -5.74
CA TYR A 67 9.81 -10.60 -6.78
C TYR A 67 11.18 -11.24 -6.64
N ILE A 68 11.74 -11.30 -5.43
CA ILE A 68 13.03 -11.98 -5.19
C ILE A 68 12.94 -13.43 -5.68
N LYS A 69 11.86 -14.14 -5.34
CA LYS A 69 11.66 -15.53 -5.75
C LYS A 69 11.51 -15.68 -7.27
N LEU A 70 10.81 -14.73 -7.91
CA LEU A 70 10.65 -14.73 -9.37
C LEU A 70 12.01 -14.60 -10.06
N PHE A 71 12.84 -13.64 -9.67
CA PHE A 71 14.18 -13.44 -10.23
C PHE A 71 15.14 -14.59 -9.89
N GLU A 72 14.98 -15.21 -8.72
CA GLU A 72 15.75 -16.40 -8.35
C GLU A 72 15.48 -17.58 -9.30
N MET A 73 14.24 -17.72 -9.81
CA MET A 73 13.91 -18.74 -10.81
C MET A 73 14.63 -18.51 -12.14
N ASP A 74 14.92 -17.26 -12.49
CA ASP A 74 15.72 -16.88 -13.66
C ASP A 74 17.23 -16.90 -13.37
N GLY A 75 17.64 -17.32 -12.16
CA GLY A 75 19.05 -17.40 -11.76
C GLY A 75 19.67 -16.05 -11.39
N ILE A 76 18.84 -15.02 -11.15
CA ILE A 76 19.26 -13.65 -10.85
C ILE A 76 19.00 -13.36 -9.37
N LYS A 77 20.00 -12.85 -8.67
CA LYS A 77 19.89 -12.41 -7.28
C LYS A 77 19.42 -10.97 -7.19
N LEU A 78 18.14 -10.78 -6.88
CA LEU A 78 17.55 -9.45 -6.69
C LEU A 78 17.72 -8.97 -5.25
N THR A 79 18.21 -7.73 -5.08
CA THR A 79 18.33 -7.07 -3.77
C THR A 79 17.74 -5.66 -3.83
N PHE A 80 17.22 -5.18 -2.70
CA PHE A 80 16.65 -3.84 -2.57
C PHE A 80 17.44 -3.04 -1.54
N GLU A 81 17.62 -1.76 -1.77
CA GLU A 81 18.11 -0.84 -0.74
C GLU A 81 17.02 -0.55 0.30
N ASP A 82 17.40 -0.41 1.58
CA ASP A 82 16.45 -0.05 2.64
C ASP A 82 15.75 1.28 2.37
N ALA A 83 16.45 2.22 1.73
CA ALA A 83 15.90 3.51 1.32
C ALA A 83 14.73 3.38 0.32
N VAL A 84 14.70 2.33 -0.49
CA VAL A 84 13.60 2.06 -1.43
C VAL A 84 12.31 1.73 -0.68
N PHE A 85 12.39 0.95 0.40
CA PHE A 85 11.22 0.61 1.21
C PHE A 85 10.62 1.85 1.86
N GLU A 86 11.45 2.73 2.44
CA GLU A 86 10.99 3.98 3.01
C GLU A 86 10.32 4.87 1.95
N TYR A 87 10.91 4.96 0.78
CA TYR A 87 10.36 5.73 -0.34
C TYR A 87 8.99 5.20 -0.81
N ILE A 88 8.83 3.87 -0.93
CA ILE A 88 7.56 3.24 -1.30
C ILE A 88 6.49 3.54 -0.25
N VAL A 89 6.84 3.44 1.04
CA VAL A 89 5.93 3.74 2.15
C VAL A 89 5.53 5.21 2.15
N ASP A 90 6.48 6.13 1.95
CA ASP A 90 6.21 7.58 1.87
C ASP A 90 5.24 7.90 0.73
N LYS A 91 5.44 7.32 -0.44
CA LYS A 91 4.54 7.50 -1.58
C LYS A 91 3.16 6.89 -1.34
N ALA A 92 3.07 5.75 -0.68
CA ALA A 92 1.79 5.15 -0.31
C ALA A 92 0.99 6.02 0.67
N VAL A 93 1.67 6.65 1.63
CA VAL A 93 1.05 7.60 2.57
C VAL A 93 0.64 8.88 1.86
N GLU A 94 1.50 9.46 1.02
CA GLU A 94 1.24 10.67 0.23
C GLU A 94 0.00 10.53 -0.65
N TYR A 95 -0.12 9.41 -1.36
CA TYR A 95 -1.27 9.11 -2.23
C TYR A 95 -2.48 8.57 -1.47
N LYS A 96 -2.40 8.44 -0.14
CA LYS A 96 -3.45 7.84 0.71
C LYS A 96 -3.87 6.45 0.24
N LEU A 97 -2.93 5.72 -0.30
CA LEU A 97 -3.11 4.35 -0.74
C LEU A 97 -2.95 3.41 0.47
N GLY A 98 -3.89 2.51 0.64
CA GLY A 98 -3.73 1.43 1.63
C GLY A 98 -2.75 0.36 1.16
N ALA A 99 -2.75 -0.80 1.81
CA ALA A 99 -1.87 -1.93 1.47
C ALA A 99 -1.93 -2.35 -0.02
N ARG A 100 -3.07 -2.18 -0.68
CA ARG A 100 -3.22 -2.45 -2.13
C ARG A 100 -2.38 -1.52 -3.00
N GLY A 101 -2.25 -0.26 -2.57
CA GLY A 101 -1.44 0.72 -3.31
C GLY A 101 0.06 0.44 -3.25
N LEU A 102 0.54 -0.18 -2.17
CA LEU A 102 1.94 -0.64 -2.09
C LEU A 102 2.29 -1.56 -3.25
N ARG A 103 1.38 -2.48 -3.57
CA ARG A 103 1.56 -3.42 -4.69
C ARG A 103 1.71 -2.67 -6.01
N SER A 104 0.82 -1.74 -6.32
CA SER A 104 0.87 -0.98 -7.57
C SER A 104 2.14 -0.14 -7.68
N ILE A 105 2.63 0.44 -6.58
CA ILE A 105 3.89 1.19 -6.57
C ILE A 105 5.07 0.26 -6.87
N VAL A 106 5.14 -0.90 -6.20
CA VAL A 106 6.22 -1.89 -6.43
C VAL A 106 6.15 -2.42 -7.86
N GLU A 107 4.97 -2.75 -8.38
CA GLU A 107 4.77 -3.20 -9.76
C GLU A 107 5.28 -2.15 -10.76
N THR A 108 4.98 -0.87 -10.53
CA THR A 108 5.46 0.22 -11.39
C THR A 108 6.99 0.31 -11.39
N ILE A 109 7.63 0.18 -10.24
CA ILE A 109 9.10 0.22 -10.13
C ILE A 109 9.74 -0.99 -10.81
N MET A 110 9.14 -2.18 -10.68
CA MET A 110 9.71 -3.43 -11.15
C MET A 110 9.41 -3.75 -12.61
N MET A 111 8.48 -3.06 -13.25
CA MET A 111 8.01 -3.39 -14.61
C MET A 111 9.14 -3.46 -15.63
N ASP A 112 9.96 -2.42 -15.72
CA ASP A 112 11.07 -2.36 -16.68
C ASP A 112 12.17 -3.37 -16.28
N VAL A 113 12.46 -3.52 -14.99
CA VAL A 113 13.45 -4.50 -14.46
C VAL A 113 13.08 -5.93 -14.85
N MET A 114 11.79 -6.28 -14.73
CA MET A 114 11.29 -7.61 -15.09
C MET A 114 11.41 -7.91 -16.58
N PHE A 115 11.35 -6.88 -17.41
CA PHE A 115 11.47 -7.03 -18.86
C PHE A 115 12.92 -7.05 -19.34
N GLU A 116 13.76 -6.17 -18.81
CA GLU A 116 15.13 -5.96 -19.30
C GLU A 116 16.14 -6.96 -18.72
N ILE A 117 16.11 -7.16 -17.39
CA ILE A 117 17.15 -7.91 -16.69
C ILE A 117 17.25 -9.39 -17.09
N PRO A 118 16.15 -10.14 -17.33
CA PRO A 118 16.26 -11.52 -17.79
C PRO A 118 16.91 -11.66 -19.18
N SER A 119 16.91 -10.58 -19.98
CA SER A 119 17.57 -10.54 -21.29
C SER A 119 19.06 -10.19 -21.21
N GLU A 120 19.50 -9.72 -20.05
CA GLU A 120 20.91 -9.40 -19.78
C GLU A 120 21.55 -10.56 -18.96
N ASP A 121 22.78 -10.95 -19.32
CA ASP A 121 23.54 -12.02 -18.61
C ASP A 121 24.03 -11.56 -17.21
N LYS A 122 23.20 -10.82 -16.47
CA LYS A 122 23.51 -10.33 -15.12
C LYS A 122 23.01 -11.34 -14.08
N LYS A 123 23.91 -11.77 -13.22
CA LYS A 123 23.58 -12.68 -12.10
C LYS A 123 23.08 -12.00 -10.84
N GLU A 124 23.31 -10.71 -10.70
CA GLU A 124 22.88 -9.91 -9.55
C GLU A 124 22.34 -8.57 -10.01
N TYR A 125 21.25 -8.13 -9.40
CA TYR A 125 20.66 -6.81 -9.61
C TYR A 125 20.25 -6.16 -8.29
N LYS A 126 20.59 -4.88 -8.12
CA LYS A 126 20.22 -4.10 -6.94
C LYS A 126 19.32 -2.94 -7.32
N VAL A 127 18.11 -2.93 -6.78
CA VAL A 127 17.18 -1.82 -6.94
C VAL A 127 17.61 -0.68 -6.03
N THR A 128 18.00 0.45 -6.63
CA THR A 128 18.45 1.66 -5.93
C THR A 128 17.33 2.67 -5.79
N LEU A 129 17.48 3.61 -4.84
CA LEU A 129 16.50 4.67 -4.62
C LEU A 129 16.32 5.56 -5.85
N ASP A 130 17.40 5.90 -6.55
CA ASP A 130 17.35 6.77 -7.73
C ASP A 130 16.58 6.12 -8.87
N TYR A 131 16.79 4.81 -9.07
CA TYR A 131 16.02 4.03 -10.03
C TYR A 131 14.52 4.04 -9.70
N ALA A 132 14.17 3.79 -8.43
CA ALA A 132 12.76 3.78 -8.00
C ALA A 132 12.08 5.15 -8.21
N LYS A 133 12.78 6.25 -7.94
CA LYS A 133 12.27 7.61 -8.21
C LYS A 133 12.03 7.83 -9.69
N MET A 134 13.01 7.52 -10.53
CA MET A 134 12.93 7.70 -11.98
C MET A 134 11.73 6.94 -12.57
N GLN A 135 11.50 5.70 -12.16
CA GLN A 135 10.40 4.88 -12.66
C GLN A 135 9.02 5.43 -12.24
N LEU A 136 8.88 5.88 -11.01
CA LEU A 136 7.62 6.49 -10.56
C LEU A 136 7.32 7.83 -11.23
N GLU A 137 8.33 8.66 -11.47
CA GLU A 137 8.19 9.91 -12.23
C GLU A 137 7.79 9.64 -13.68
N LYS A 138 8.45 8.69 -14.34
CA LYS A 138 8.11 8.25 -15.71
C LYS A 138 6.66 7.78 -15.81
N ALA A 139 6.19 6.98 -14.86
CA ALA A 139 4.81 6.49 -14.81
C ALA A 139 3.79 7.60 -14.56
N ASN A 140 4.11 8.57 -13.71
CA ASN A 140 3.25 9.73 -13.46
C ASN A 140 3.15 10.64 -14.69
N MET A 141 4.25 10.88 -15.40
CA MET A 141 4.23 11.64 -16.66
C MET A 141 3.42 10.93 -17.76
N ALA A 142 3.53 9.60 -17.87
CA ALA A 142 2.74 8.85 -18.84
C ALA A 142 1.23 8.95 -18.57
N ARG A 143 0.82 8.95 -17.31
CA ARG A 143 -0.60 9.15 -16.93
C ARG A 143 -1.11 10.55 -17.25
N LEU A 144 -0.28 11.59 -17.11
CA LEU A 144 -0.65 12.96 -17.45
C LEU A 144 -0.75 13.19 -18.97
N GLN A 145 -0.04 12.41 -19.77
CA GLN A 145 -0.13 12.49 -21.25
C GLN A 145 -1.36 11.74 -21.81
N THR A 146 -1.94 10.84 -21.05
CA THR A 146 -3.12 10.05 -21.46
C THR A 146 -4.45 10.59 -20.90
N ALA A 147 -4.43 11.63 -20.07
CA ALA A 147 -5.59 12.33 -19.53
C ALA A 147 -5.89 13.61 -20.29
#